data_7cf12c858d222aae1b09e0bc458f0163
#
_entry.id   7cf12c858d222aae1b09e0bc458f0163
#
_cell.length_a   1.000
_cell.length_b   1.000
_cell.length_c   1.000
_cell.angle_alpha   90.00
_cell.angle_beta   90.00
_cell.angle_gamma   90.00
#
_symmetry.space_group_name_H-M   'P 1'
#
loop_
_entity.id
_entity.type
_entity.pdbx_description
1 polymer ?
#
loop_
_entity_poly.entity_id
_entity_poly.type
_entity_poly.pdbx_seq_one_letter_code
_entity_poly.pdbx_strand_id
1 'polypeptide(L)'
;MGKVFGSVRARAALGATVVVAVALVAAGIAVLAVLRSNLADRAEVDAGATARAVASKVAGGVPYQELDLGDDTPVQIVDEDHRVRAVSDDLQAVTGTGSSSVRPVPAAPGEDDDDDDGGAGEVSSTPEYSSGTARVDDKTAEYRWAAVEVTDARGEDVTVYAGAPLATERGAVTTVRNAMLLGLPLLLVVVAAVTWLVTRRALRPVEGIRREMAAITASTDLARRVPEPGSHDEVARLARTTNETLTALEASVERQRAFVADASHELRSPVASLRTQLEVGAAHPELLDLDGAVEDVVRLQRLAADLLLLARLDAGERPTGETPVALDALVREELAQRVADRVPVRDEAAPVAVPGSRGQLAQVLGNLVDNAQRHARSGVRVTVREEGRWAVLEVADDGAGVPEAERERIFERFVRLDDARSRDDGGAGLGLAIARDVAVRHGGTLAVRTAPEGGALFELRLPTGP
;
A
#
# COMPACT_ATOMS: atom_id res chain seq x y z
N MET A 1 -16.71 24.86 1.65
CA MET A 1 -15.27 24.65 1.45
C MET A 1 -14.70 23.31 1.95
N GLY A 2 -15.38 22.53 2.81
CA GLY A 2 -14.85 21.31 3.42
C GLY A 2 -14.75 20.03 2.54
N LYS A 3 -15.37 19.96 1.37
CA LYS A 3 -15.39 18.73 0.53
C LYS A 3 -14.22 18.60 -0.47
N VAL A 4 -13.47 19.67 -0.75
CA VAL A 4 -12.36 19.64 -1.71
C VAL A 4 -11.11 18.96 -1.13
N PHE A 5 -10.90 19.06 0.19
CA PHE A 5 -9.72 18.47 0.88
C PHE A 5 -9.89 16.98 1.27
N GLY A 6 -11.05 16.39 1.02
CA GLY A 6 -11.32 14.98 1.36
C GLY A 6 -10.74 13.96 0.37
N SER A 7 -10.35 14.36 -0.83
CA SER A 7 -9.87 13.40 -1.83
C SER A 7 -8.36 13.15 -1.70
N VAL A 8 -7.94 11.89 -1.86
CA VAL A 8 -6.52 11.49 -1.89
C VAL A 8 -5.72 12.31 -2.91
N ARG A 9 -6.35 12.67 -4.04
CA ARG A 9 -5.77 13.49 -5.12
C ARG A 9 -5.41 14.89 -4.63
N ALA A 10 -6.33 15.54 -3.91
CA ALA A 10 -6.10 16.89 -3.37
C ALA A 10 -5.03 16.89 -2.28
N ARG A 11 -5.03 15.88 -1.41
CA ARG A 11 -4.02 15.74 -0.35
C ARG A 11 -2.62 15.47 -0.92
N ALA A 12 -2.49 14.61 -1.91
CA ALA A 12 -1.21 14.33 -2.57
C ALA A 12 -0.66 15.56 -3.31
N ALA A 13 -1.51 16.26 -4.07
CA ALA A 13 -1.11 17.48 -4.77
C ALA A 13 -0.71 18.59 -3.78
N LEU A 14 -1.49 18.80 -2.72
CA LEU A 14 -1.19 19.79 -1.69
C LEU A 14 0.11 19.46 -0.95
N GLY A 15 0.28 18.21 -0.53
CA GLY A 15 1.50 17.77 0.16
C GLY A 15 2.75 17.96 -0.70
N ALA A 16 2.72 17.52 -1.95
CA ALA A 16 3.83 17.71 -2.88
C ALA A 16 4.12 19.21 -3.12
N THR A 17 3.08 20.04 -3.30
CA THR A 17 3.23 21.48 -3.51
C THR A 17 3.82 22.16 -2.28
N VAL A 18 3.41 21.79 -1.06
CA VAL A 18 3.95 22.37 0.18
C VAL A 18 5.44 22.01 0.34
N VAL A 19 5.81 20.75 0.11
CA VAL A 19 7.22 20.32 0.22
C VAL A 19 8.09 21.08 -0.78
N VAL A 20 7.65 21.20 -2.02
CA VAL A 20 8.37 21.95 -3.06
C VAL A 20 8.42 23.43 -2.70
N ALA A 21 7.35 24.02 -2.19
CA ALA A 21 7.31 25.42 -1.78
C ALA A 21 8.33 25.71 -0.68
N VAL A 22 8.38 24.87 0.36
CA VAL A 22 9.36 25.00 1.47
C VAL A 22 10.79 24.90 0.95
N ALA A 23 11.07 23.91 0.10
CA ALA A 23 12.40 23.73 -0.48
C ALA A 23 12.83 24.94 -1.35
N LEU A 24 11.93 25.43 -2.18
CA LEU A 24 12.21 26.59 -3.05
C LEU A 24 12.39 27.89 -2.27
N VAL A 25 11.58 28.12 -1.23
CA VAL A 25 11.73 29.29 -0.35
C VAL A 25 13.06 29.23 0.39
N ALA A 26 13.42 28.07 0.96
CA ALA A 26 14.71 27.88 1.63
C ALA A 26 15.89 28.12 0.67
N ALA A 27 15.84 27.56 -0.54
CA ALA A 27 16.85 27.78 -1.57
C ALA A 27 16.94 29.27 -1.98
N GLY A 28 15.78 29.92 -2.14
CA GLY A 28 15.72 31.35 -2.47
C GLY A 28 16.36 32.24 -1.40
N ILE A 29 16.07 31.98 -0.11
CA ILE A 29 16.69 32.68 1.01
C ILE A 29 18.20 32.45 1.01
N ALA A 30 18.66 31.22 0.80
CA ALA A 30 20.09 30.90 0.74
C ALA A 30 20.80 31.63 -0.39
N VAL A 31 20.22 31.67 -1.60
CA VAL A 31 20.78 32.39 -2.75
C VAL A 31 20.89 33.89 -2.46
N LEU A 32 19.83 34.51 -1.89
CA LEU A 32 19.85 35.92 -1.54
C LEU A 32 20.87 36.22 -0.43
N ALA A 33 21.04 35.35 0.56
CA ALA A 33 22.02 35.50 1.61
C ALA A 33 23.45 35.46 1.05
N VAL A 34 23.76 34.44 0.24
CA VAL A 34 25.08 34.29 -0.41
C VAL A 34 25.37 35.48 -1.35
N LEU A 35 24.36 35.91 -2.12
CA LEU A 35 24.52 37.06 -3.01
C LEU A 35 24.87 38.33 -2.22
N ARG A 36 24.15 38.59 -1.12
CA ARG A 36 24.43 39.75 -0.24
C ARG A 36 25.82 39.69 0.36
N SER A 37 26.24 38.54 0.87
CA SER A 37 27.57 38.35 1.45
C SER A 37 28.66 38.61 0.42
N ASN A 38 28.59 37.97 -0.75
CA ASN A 38 29.58 38.15 -1.81
C ASN A 38 29.70 39.60 -2.34
N LEU A 39 28.59 40.32 -2.36
CA LEU A 39 28.60 41.71 -2.81
C LEU A 39 29.21 42.60 -1.71
N ALA A 40 28.88 42.40 -0.41
CA ALA A 40 29.49 43.14 0.67
C ALA A 40 31.02 42.92 0.74
N ASP A 41 31.47 41.68 0.55
CA ASP A 41 32.91 41.35 0.52
C ASP A 41 33.63 42.08 -0.62
N ARG A 42 33.01 42.22 -1.78
CA ARG A 42 33.56 42.99 -2.90
C ARG A 42 33.68 44.46 -2.59
N ALA A 43 32.66 45.08 -1.98
CA ALA A 43 32.69 46.47 -1.58
C ALA A 43 33.81 46.73 -0.57
N GLU A 44 34.07 45.82 0.38
CA GLU A 44 35.21 45.91 1.29
C GLU A 44 36.56 45.87 0.56
N VAL A 45 36.70 44.95 -0.42
CA VAL A 45 37.93 44.84 -1.20
C VAL A 45 38.17 46.11 -2.02
N ASP A 46 37.15 46.66 -2.68
CA ASP A 46 37.25 47.83 -3.51
C ASP A 46 37.54 49.08 -2.66
N ALA A 47 36.82 49.27 -1.55
CA ALA A 47 37.07 50.39 -0.60
C ALA A 47 38.49 50.31 -0.02
N GLY A 48 38.92 49.11 0.43
CA GLY A 48 40.25 48.92 1.00
C GLY A 48 41.38 49.09 -0.03
N ALA A 49 41.15 48.73 -1.28
CA ALA A 49 42.14 48.99 -2.33
C ALA A 49 42.30 50.50 -2.62
N THR A 50 41.19 51.22 -2.70
CA THR A 50 41.19 52.67 -2.90
C THR A 50 41.82 53.39 -1.73
N ALA A 51 41.44 53.03 -0.48
CA ALA A 51 42.02 53.66 0.74
C ALA A 51 43.55 53.48 0.81
N ARG A 52 44.03 52.25 0.53
CA ARG A 52 45.49 51.97 0.52
C ARG A 52 46.22 52.70 -0.61
N ALA A 53 45.61 52.80 -1.78
CA ALA A 53 46.21 53.54 -2.90
C ALA A 53 46.39 55.03 -2.60
N VAL A 54 45.40 55.64 -1.94
CA VAL A 54 45.45 57.02 -1.50
C VAL A 54 46.43 57.20 -0.34
N ALA A 55 46.38 56.31 0.67
CA ALA A 55 47.31 56.30 1.80
C ALA A 55 48.77 56.21 1.34
N SER A 56 49.06 55.37 0.33
CA SER A 56 50.42 55.27 -0.25
C SER A 56 50.88 56.62 -0.91
N LYS A 57 49.98 57.34 -1.53
CA LYS A 57 50.30 58.71 -2.09
C LYS A 57 50.59 59.74 -0.97
N VAL A 58 49.80 59.67 0.11
CA VAL A 58 50.00 60.48 1.32
C VAL A 58 51.33 60.18 1.99
N ALA A 59 51.65 58.91 2.22
CA ALA A 59 52.95 58.49 2.71
C ALA A 59 54.12 58.92 1.84
N GLY A 60 53.91 58.97 0.50
CA GLY A 60 54.89 59.43 -0.46
C GLY A 60 55.08 60.93 -0.50
N GLY A 61 54.40 61.66 0.37
CA GLY A 61 54.56 63.16 0.48
C GLY A 61 53.84 63.95 -0.59
N VAL A 62 52.86 63.37 -1.26
CA VAL A 62 52.05 64.15 -2.24
C VAL A 62 51.16 65.12 -1.47
N PRO A 63 51.22 66.43 -1.81
CA PRO A 63 50.42 67.47 -1.14
C PRO A 63 48.91 67.12 -1.21
N TYR A 64 48.18 67.38 -0.14
CA TYR A 64 46.73 67.07 -0.05
C TYR A 64 45.91 67.74 -1.16
N GLN A 65 46.36 68.87 -1.66
CA GLN A 65 45.71 69.64 -2.74
C GLN A 65 45.96 69.09 -4.16
N GLU A 66 47.01 68.28 -4.31
CA GLU A 66 47.38 67.60 -5.57
C GLU A 66 47.02 66.12 -5.63
N LEU A 67 46.37 65.59 -4.54
CA LEU A 67 45.91 64.24 -4.49
C LEU A 67 44.72 64.05 -5.44
N ASP A 68 44.93 63.24 -6.46
CA ASP A 68 43.82 62.72 -7.26
C ASP A 68 43.09 61.72 -6.45
N LEU A 69 41.94 62.09 -5.85
CA LEU A 69 41.10 61.27 -4.99
C LEU A 69 40.07 60.47 -5.77
N GLY A 70 40.05 60.59 -7.11
CA GLY A 70 39.15 59.83 -8.02
C GLY A 70 37.70 60.33 -7.99
N ASP A 71 37.05 60.31 -9.14
CA ASP A 71 35.66 60.80 -9.30
C ASP A 71 34.62 59.68 -8.92
N ASP A 72 35.01 58.37 -8.97
CA ASP A 72 34.07 57.28 -8.82
C ASP A 72 33.85 56.80 -7.36
N THR A 73 34.81 57.11 -6.45
CA THR A 73 34.74 56.63 -5.06
C THR A 73 34.99 57.76 -4.06
N PRO A 74 34.06 58.07 -3.15
CA PRO A 74 34.23 59.11 -2.18
C PRO A 74 35.39 58.77 -1.22
N VAL A 75 36.31 59.73 -1.11
CA VAL A 75 37.46 59.64 -0.20
C VAL A 75 37.45 60.85 0.75
N GLN A 76 37.82 60.58 2.00
CA GLN A 76 38.01 61.61 3.02
C GLN A 76 39.30 61.30 3.80
N ILE A 77 40.14 62.32 3.99
CA ILE A 77 41.35 62.19 4.83
C ILE A 77 41.14 63.07 6.04
N VAL A 78 41.32 62.42 7.22
CA VAL A 78 41.05 63.01 8.55
C VAL A 78 42.28 62.88 9.41
N ASP A 79 42.67 63.90 10.14
CA ASP A 79 43.74 63.85 11.12
C ASP A 79 43.26 63.35 12.46
N GLU A 80 44.18 63.22 13.43
CA GLU A 80 43.87 62.73 14.80
C GLU A 80 42.87 63.65 15.53
N ASP A 81 42.89 64.99 15.22
CA ASP A 81 41.97 65.97 15.77
C ASP A 81 40.57 65.93 15.11
N HIS A 82 40.33 64.98 14.24
CA HIS A 82 39.09 64.86 13.43
C HIS A 82 38.85 65.99 12.44
N ARG A 83 39.93 66.68 12.07
CA ARG A 83 39.84 67.75 11.02
C ARG A 83 40.03 67.09 9.63
N VAL A 84 39.26 67.53 8.69
CA VAL A 84 39.36 67.05 7.31
C VAL A 84 40.52 67.74 6.60
N ARG A 85 41.49 66.97 6.10
CA ARG A 85 42.67 67.45 5.38
C ARG A 85 42.44 67.51 3.85
N ALA A 86 41.75 66.48 3.37
CA ALA A 86 41.34 66.43 1.95
C ALA A 86 40.00 65.65 1.81
N VAL A 87 39.28 65.90 0.76
CA VAL A 87 38.02 65.24 0.42
C VAL A 87 37.83 65.24 -1.08
N SER A 88 37.21 64.16 -1.63
CA SER A 88 36.85 64.10 -3.05
C SER A 88 35.84 65.21 -3.41
N ASP A 89 35.98 65.82 -4.60
CA ASP A 89 35.26 67.03 -5.02
C ASP A 89 33.73 66.87 -4.95
N ASP A 90 33.19 65.71 -5.25
CA ASP A 90 31.76 65.41 -5.30
C ASP A 90 31.13 65.02 -3.97
N LEU A 91 31.91 64.92 -2.88
CA LEU A 91 31.43 64.54 -1.56
C LEU A 91 30.79 65.68 -0.82
N GLN A 92 29.48 65.70 -0.65
CA GLN A 92 28.68 66.78 -0.06
C GLN A 92 28.32 66.55 1.41
N ALA A 93 28.17 65.29 1.82
CA ALA A 93 27.90 64.86 3.21
C ALA A 93 28.40 63.46 3.44
N VAL A 94 28.83 63.15 4.66
CA VAL A 94 29.37 61.82 5.02
C VAL A 94 29.00 61.48 6.45
N THR A 95 28.78 60.18 6.70
CA THR A 95 28.69 59.58 8.03
C THR A 95 29.42 58.23 8.03
N GLY A 96 29.85 57.78 9.19
CA GLY A 96 30.57 56.51 9.33
C GLY A 96 32.07 56.58 9.08
N THR A 97 32.61 57.81 8.94
CA THR A 97 34.04 58.15 8.92
C THR A 97 34.41 58.91 10.19
N GLY A 98 35.66 59.22 10.38
CA GLY A 98 36.17 59.96 11.57
C GLY A 98 35.58 61.37 11.73
N SER A 99 35.06 62.00 10.67
CA SER A 99 34.46 63.32 10.71
C SER A 99 33.25 63.43 9.81
N SER A 100 32.22 64.13 10.24
CA SER A 100 31.04 64.44 9.39
C SER A 100 31.27 65.74 8.50
N SER A 101 32.37 66.45 8.65
CA SER A 101 32.71 67.59 7.84
C SER A 101 33.18 67.12 6.47
N VAL A 102 32.82 67.88 5.44
CA VAL A 102 33.30 67.68 4.05
C VAL A 102 34.11 68.90 3.56
N ARG A 103 34.50 69.77 4.50
CA ARG A 103 35.32 70.96 4.14
C ARG A 103 36.75 70.79 4.65
N PRO A 104 37.73 70.72 3.76
CA PRO A 104 39.14 70.71 4.15
C PRO A 104 39.54 71.95 4.98
N VAL A 105 40.26 71.71 6.01
CA VAL A 105 40.87 72.73 6.84
C VAL A 105 42.36 72.81 6.48
N PRO A 106 42.87 73.95 6.08
CA PRO A 106 44.31 74.13 5.77
C PRO A 106 45.15 73.77 7.01
N ALA A 107 46.28 73.10 6.77
CA ALA A 107 47.24 72.85 7.84
C ALA A 107 47.71 74.18 8.39
N ALA A 108 47.71 74.34 9.71
CA ALA A 108 48.40 75.43 10.37
C ALA A 108 49.88 75.36 9.99
N PRO A 109 50.58 76.57 9.75
CA PRO A 109 52.01 76.51 9.57
C PRO A 109 52.63 75.88 10.82
N GLY A 110 53.28 74.72 10.68
CA GLY A 110 53.92 74.03 11.75
C GLY A 110 54.99 74.85 12.42
N GLU A 111 55.07 74.90 13.73
CA GLU A 111 56.29 75.15 14.46
C GLU A 111 57.14 73.87 14.20
N ASP A 112 58.36 74.12 13.62
CA ASP A 112 59.35 73.03 13.44
C ASP A 112 59.83 72.62 14.82
N ASP A 113 59.16 71.59 15.40
CA ASP A 113 59.72 70.79 16.48
C ASP A 113 60.56 69.70 15.88
N ASP A 114 61.87 69.96 15.74
CA ASP A 114 62.92 69.02 15.44
C ASP A 114 63.04 68.09 16.69
N ASP A 115 62.37 66.94 16.70
CA ASP A 115 62.75 65.75 17.48
C ASP A 115 61.54 64.75 17.61
N ASP A 116 61.17 64.11 16.53
CA ASP A 116 60.60 62.77 16.68
C ASP A 116 60.82 61.91 15.38
N ASP A 117 61.69 60.92 15.52
CA ASP A 117 62.05 59.97 14.48
C ASP A 117 60.93 58.92 14.33
N GLY A 118 59.68 59.39 14.29
CA GLY A 118 58.49 58.60 14.02
C GLY A 118 58.36 58.30 12.53
N GLY A 119 58.43 57.06 12.17
CA GLY A 119 58.40 56.42 10.85
C GLY A 119 57.58 57.11 9.77
N ALA A 120 58.00 58.33 9.30
CA ALA A 120 57.34 59.02 8.20
C ALA A 120 57.17 58.06 6.98
N GLY A 121 55.96 57.94 6.46
CA GLY A 121 55.65 57.12 5.32
C GLY A 121 55.16 55.69 5.70
N GLU A 122 54.85 55.38 6.97
CA GLU A 122 54.26 54.12 7.34
C GLU A 122 52.76 54.06 7.02
N VAL A 123 52.32 52.99 6.36
CA VAL A 123 50.91 52.76 5.99
C VAL A 123 50.41 51.51 6.74
N SER A 124 49.31 51.60 7.46
CA SER A 124 48.69 50.43 8.12
C SER A 124 48.33 49.36 7.11
N SER A 125 48.76 48.15 7.42
CA SER A 125 48.50 47.00 6.56
C SER A 125 47.04 46.46 6.60
N THR A 126 46.30 46.79 7.70
CA THR A 126 44.97 46.22 7.96
C THR A 126 43.92 47.36 7.94
N PRO A 127 43.06 47.42 6.93
CA PRO A 127 41.96 48.40 6.89
C PRO A 127 40.90 48.07 7.94
N GLU A 128 40.39 49.08 8.62
CA GLU A 128 39.17 48.95 9.42
C GLU A 128 37.94 49.27 8.57
N TYR A 129 36.85 48.50 8.73
CA TYR A 129 35.66 48.67 7.90
C TYR A 129 34.47 49.17 8.73
N SER A 130 33.83 50.26 8.22
CA SER A 130 32.61 50.78 8.80
C SER A 130 31.50 50.92 7.76
N SER A 131 30.27 51.13 8.20
CA SER A 131 29.15 51.42 7.29
C SER A 131 28.63 52.83 7.58
N GLY A 132 28.31 53.56 6.52
CA GLY A 132 27.79 54.92 6.66
C GLY A 132 27.07 55.37 5.40
N THR A 133 26.64 56.62 5.40
CA THR A 133 26.00 57.25 4.25
C THR A 133 26.86 58.38 3.72
N ALA A 134 26.88 58.52 2.40
CA ALA A 134 27.46 59.68 1.76
C ALA A 134 26.49 60.25 0.73
N ARG A 135 26.60 61.57 0.56
CA ARG A 135 25.98 62.28 -0.54
C ARG A 135 27.06 62.63 -1.55
N VAL A 136 27.00 62.05 -2.74
CA VAL A 136 27.90 62.28 -3.85
C VAL A 136 27.00 62.61 -5.04
N ASP A 137 27.31 63.71 -5.79
CA ASP A 137 26.52 64.16 -6.91
C ASP A 137 25.02 64.36 -6.61
N ASP A 138 24.68 64.97 -5.50
CA ASP A 138 23.28 65.11 -5.02
C ASP A 138 22.52 63.80 -4.73
N LYS A 139 23.18 62.67 -4.79
CA LYS A 139 22.60 61.34 -4.48
C LYS A 139 23.11 60.85 -3.13
N THR A 140 22.20 60.62 -2.21
CA THR A 140 22.53 60.00 -0.94
C THR A 140 22.44 58.46 -1.07
N ALA A 141 23.52 57.80 -0.75
CA ALA A 141 23.60 56.34 -0.78
C ALA A 141 24.33 55.81 0.47
N GLU A 142 24.14 54.52 0.75
CA GLU A 142 24.95 53.81 1.75
C GLU A 142 26.26 53.35 1.13
N TYR A 143 27.30 53.49 1.90
CA TYR A 143 28.66 53.13 1.54
C TYR A 143 29.27 52.19 2.58
N ARG A 144 30.16 51.30 2.13
CA ARG A 144 31.09 50.57 2.97
C ARG A 144 32.40 51.36 2.96
N TRP A 145 32.81 51.85 4.12
CA TRP A 145 34.01 52.60 4.28
C TRP A 145 35.17 51.74 4.73
N ALA A 146 36.34 51.91 4.13
CA ALA A 146 37.59 51.36 4.60
C ALA A 146 38.43 52.51 5.16
N ALA A 147 38.90 52.38 6.39
CA ALA A 147 39.81 53.28 7.06
C ALA A 147 41.22 52.72 7.00
N VAL A 148 42.18 53.46 6.56
CA VAL A 148 43.63 53.12 6.56
C VAL A 148 44.38 54.24 7.20
N GLU A 149 45.06 53.93 8.31
CA GLU A 149 45.95 54.87 9.04
C GLU A 149 47.27 55.01 8.28
N VAL A 150 47.79 56.21 8.18
CA VAL A 150 49.03 56.51 7.51
C VAL A 150 49.70 57.71 8.17
N THR A 151 51.02 57.68 8.39
CA THR A 151 51.83 58.79 8.81
C THR A 151 52.30 59.53 7.57
N ASP A 152 51.96 60.79 7.45
CA ASP A 152 52.34 61.59 6.28
C ASP A 152 53.88 61.98 6.29
N ALA A 153 54.34 62.64 5.21
CA ALA A 153 55.76 63.02 5.10
C ALA A 153 56.21 64.04 6.15
N ARG A 154 55.28 64.61 6.93
CA ARG A 154 55.58 65.56 8.02
C ARG A 154 55.52 64.93 9.41
N GLY A 155 55.26 63.58 9.49
CA GLY A 155 55.10 62.88 10.76
C GLY A 155 53.69 63.00 11.36
N GLU A 156 52.70 63.59 10.66
CA GLU A 156 51.33 63.66 11.15
C GLU A 156 50.57 62.37 10.84
N ASP A 157 49.90 61.79 11.79
CA ASP A 157 49.06 60.63 11.59
C ASP A 157 47.69 61.05 11.05
N VAL A 158 47.31 60.47 9.93
CA VAL A 158 46.03 60.68 9.28
C VAL A 158 45.36 59.40 8.87
N THR A 159 44.06 59.42 8.89
CA THR A 159 43.25 58.25 8.45
C THR A 159 42.59 58.55 7.11
N VAL A 160 42.86 57.67 6.17
CA VAL A 160 42.24 57.71 4.81
C VAL A 160 41.01 56.84 4.80
N TYR A 161 39.84 57.45 4.64
CA TYR A 161 38.58 56.78 4.43
C TYR A 161 38.25 56.74 2.94
N ALA A 162 37.99 55.55 2.40
CA ALA A 162 37.44 55.40 1.05
C ALA A 162 36.15 54.60 1.07
N GLY A 163 35.15 55.01 0.33
CA GLY A 163 33.80 54.44 0.39
C GLY A 163 33.39 53.73 -0.90
N ALA A 164 33.03 52.51 -0.84
CA ALA A 164 32.40 51.76 -1.94
C ALA A 164 30.88 51.82 -1.86
N PRO A 165 30.15 52.16 -2.95
CA PRO A 165 28.68 52.29 -2.91
C PRO A 165 27.99 50.95 -2.85
N LEU A 166 27.10 50.77 -1.87
CA LEU A 166 26.23 49.59 -1.76
C LEU A 166 24.96 49.66 -2.65
N ALA A 167 24.80 50.73 -3.42
CA ALA A 167 23.61 50.96 -4.25
C ALA A 167 23.53 50.00 -5.46
N THR A 168 24.66 49.69 -6.10
CA THR A 168 24.76 48.78 -7.23
C THR A 168 24.39 47.35 -6.80
N GLU A 169 24.74 46.98 -5.58
CA GLU A 169 24.42 45.69 -4.97
C GLU A 169 22.93 45.52 -4.71
N ARG A 170 22.26 46.59 -4.24
CA ARG A 170 20.80 46.57 -4.00
C ARG A 170 20.01 46.39 -5.28
N GLY A 171 20.47 46.93 -6.41
CA GLY A 171 19.86 46.71 -7.72
C GLY A 171 19.85 45.24 -8.12
N ALA A 172 20.99 44.55 -7.98
CA ALA A 172 21.13 43.12 -8.31
C ALA A 172 20.26 42.27 -7.39
N VAL A 173 20.32 42.47 -6.07
CA VAL A 173 19.50 41.75 -5.08
C VAL A 173 18.01 41.97 -5.33
N THR A 174 17.59 43.21 -5.66
CA THR A 174 16.20 43.55 -5.95
C THR A 174 15.70 42.85 -7.22
N THR A 175 16.51 42.79 -8.25
CA THR A 175 16.16 42.09 -9.51
C THR A 175 15.98 40.61 -9.27
N VAL A 176 16.90 39.94 -8.57
CA VAL A 176 16.79 38.54 -8.22
C VAL A 176 15.56 38.26 -7.34
N ARG A 177 15.33 39.10 -6.31
CA ARG A 177 14.16 39.01 -5.46
C ARG A 177 12.85 39.09 -6.26
N ASN A 178 12.74 40.07 -7.16
CA ASN A 178 11.54 40.29 -7.96
C ASN A 178 11.33 39.12 -8.96
N ALA A 179 12.40 38.60 -9.57
CA ALA A 179 12.34 37.42 -10.41
C ALA A 179 11.85 36.19 -9.61
N MET A 180 12.33 36.02 -8.38
CA MET A 180 11.85 34.95 -7.49
C MET A 180 10.39 35.12 -7.08
N LEU A 181 9.97 36.35 -6.72
CA LEU A 181 8.59 36.63 -6.34
C LEU A 181 7.58 36.33 -7.46
N LEU A 182 7.98 36.43 -8.72
CA LEU A 182 7.14 36.09 -9.87
C LEU A 182 7.30 34.63 -10.29
N GLY A 183 8.54 34.14 -10.30
CA GLY A 183 8.87 32.79 -10.79
C GLY A 183 8.42 31.67 -9.85
N LEU A 184 8.59 31.84 -8.54
CA LEU A 184 8.21 30.80 -7.57
C LEU A 184 6.70 30.49 -7.57
N PRO A 185 5.78 31.46 -7.51
CA PRO A 185 4.35 31.15 -7.59
C PRO A 185 3.95 30.46 -8.89
N LEU A 186 4.52 30.93 -10.03
CA LEU A 186 4.25 30.31 -11.32
C LEU A 186 4.70 28.85 -11.34
N LEU A 187 5.91 28.57 -10.86
CA LEU A 187 6.43 27.20 -10.75
C LEU A 187 5.57 26.33 -9.83
N LEU A 188 5.11 26.86 -8.68
CA LEU A 188 4.23 26.13 -7.76
C LEU A 188 2.88 25.81 -8.40
N VAL A 189 2.30 26.71 -9.19
CA VAL A 189 1.07 26.45 -9.95
C VAL A 189 1.29 25.31 -10.95
N VAL A 190 2.41 25.31 -11.67
CA VAL A 190 2.74 24.24 -12.62
C VAL A 190 2.91 22.92 -11.90
N VAL A 191 3.67 22.87 -10.79
CA VAL A 191 3.85 21.65 -9.99
C VAL A 191 2.51 21.12 -9.47
N ALA A 192 1.67 22.01 -8.92
CA ALA A 192 0.35 21.63 -8.43
C ALA A 192 -0.54 21.06 -9.56
N ALA A 193 -0.56 21.71 -10.71
CA ALA A 193 -1.35 21.29 -11.87
C ALA A 193 -0.88 19.93 -12.42
N VAL A 194 0.43 19.75 -12.59
CA VAL A 194 1.01 18.49 -13.08
C VAL A 194 0.74 17.36 -12.09
N THR A 195 1.01 17.58 -10.79
CA THR A 195 0.77 16.57 -9.76
C THR A 195 -0.71 16.17 -9.69
N TRP A 196 -1.60 17.16 -9.77
CA TRP A 196 -3.05 16.87 -9.79
C TRP A 196 -3.47 16.08 -11.03
N LEU A 197 -2.97 16.43 -12.21
CA LEU A 197 -3.30 15.76 -13.47
C LEU A 197 -2.81 14.31 -13.48
N VAL A 198 -1.54 14.09 -13.07
CA VAL A 198 -0.93 12.75 -12.97
C VAL A 198 -1.70 11.89 -11.98
N THR A 199 -1.97 12.40 -10.77
CA THR A 199 -2.72 11.65 -9.75
C THR A 199 -4.16 11.38 -10.18
N ARG A 200 -4.80 12.33 -10.87
CA ARG A 200 -6.14 12.12 -11.43
C ARG A 200 -6.16 11.00 -12.46
N ARG A 201 -5.14 10.95 -13.33
CA ARG A 201 -5.04 9.91 -14.38
C ARG A 201 -4.74 8.56 -13.77
N ALA A 202 -3.82 8.47 -12.81
CA ALA A 202 -3.44 7.24 -12.11
C ALA A 202 -4.60 6.62 -11.30
N LEU A 203 -5.45 7.44 -10.67
CA LEU A 203 -6.57 6.97 -9.86
C LEU A 203 -7.90 6.82 -10.62
N ARG A 204 -7.94 7.11 -11.92
CA ARG A 204 -9.17 6.95 -12.73
C ARG A 204 -9.64 5.50 -12.82
N PRO A 205 -8.75 4.50 -13.01
CA PRO A 205 -9.17 3.08 -13.03
C PRO A 205 -9.76 2.61 -11.70
N VAL A 206 -9.21 3.05 -10.57
CA VAL A 206 -9.74 2.71 -9.22
C VAL A 206 -11.19 3.15 -9.07
N GLU A 207 -11.53 4.34 -9.56
CA GLU A 207 -12.92 4.83 -9.55
C GLU A 207 -13.83 4.00 -10.47
N GLY A 208 -13.29 3.46 -11.57
CA GLY A 208 -13.98 2.50 -12.43
C GLY A 208 -14.30 1.21 -11.69
N ILE A 209 -13.30 0.60 -11.05
CA ILE A 209 -13.47 -0.61 -10.23
C ILE A 209 -14.51 -0.38 -9.14
N ARG A 210 -14.41 0.73 -8.39
CA ARG A 210 -15.35 1.04 -7.31
C ARG A 210 -16.80 1.16 -7.81
N ARG A 211 -17.03 1.83 -8.94
CA ARG A 211 -18.38 1.98 -9.51
C ARG A 211 -18.94 0.66 -9.99
N GLU A 212 -18.13 -0.16 -10.65
CA GLU A 212 -18.57 -1.47 -11.12
C GLU A 212 -18.87 -2.41 -9.96
N MET A 213 -18.02 -2.45 -8.92
CA MET A 213 -18.30 -3.22 -7.70
C MET A 213 -19.62 -2.78 -7.03
N ALA A 214 -19.88 -1.48 -6.94
CA ALA A 214 -21.15 -0.97 -6.40
C ALA A 214 -22.36 -1.41 -7.28
N ALA A 215 -22.18 -1.44 -8.60
CA ALA A 215 -23.23 -1.90 -9.53
C ALA A 215 -23.46 -3.42 -9.42
N ILE A 216 -22.39 -4.23 -9.28
CA ILE A 216 -22.47 -5.67 -9.03
C ILE A 216 -23.21 -5.95 -7.70
N THR A 217 -22.85 -5.24 -6.63
CA THR A 217 -23.49 -5.40 -5.31
C THR A 217 -24.98 -5.01 -5.33
N ALA A 218 -25.36 -4.04 -6.16
CA ALA A 218 -26.75 -3.62 -6.29
C ALA A 218 -27.55 -4.49 -7.27
N SER A 219 -26.91 -5.34 -8.06
CA SER A 219 -27.54 -6.26 -9.03
C SER A 219 -27.48 -7.70 -8.52
N THR A 220 -28.29 -8.56 -9.11
CA THR A 220 -28.21 -10.01 -8.92
C THR A 220 -27.31 -10.70 -9.97
N ASP A 221 -26.70 -9.92 -10.85
CA ASP A 221 -25.86 -10.41 -11.94
C ASP A 221 -24.38 -10.48 -11.48
N LEU A 222 -23.96 -11.69 -11.13
CA LEU A 222 -22.59 -11.99 -10.71
C LEU A 222 -21.64 -12.28 -11.88
N ALA A 223 -22.13 -12.32 -13.12
CA ALA A 223 -21.30 -12.52 -14.32
C ALA A 223 -20.55 -11.23 -14.71
N ARG A 224 -20.95 -10.07 -14.17
CA ARG A 224 -20.25 -8.80 -14.40
C ARG A 224 -18.85 -8.83 -13.82
N ARG A 225 -17.94 -8.11 -14.50
CA ARG A 225 -16.53 -8.01 -14.07
C ARG A 225 -16.10 -6.55 -14.00
N VAL A 226 -15.19 -6.26 -13.09
CA VAL A 226 -14.57 -4.94 -13.02
C VAL A 226 -13.63 -4.72 -14.21
N PRO A 227 -13.54 -3.48 -14.73
CA PRO A 227 -12.67 -3.19 -15.86
C PRO A 227 -11.19 -3.38 -15.48
N GLU A 228 -10.46 -4.13 -16.29
CA GLU A 228 -9.03 -4.33 -16.14
C GLU A 228 -8.27 -3.24 -16.91
N PRO A 229 -7.44 -2.43 -16.23
CA PRO A 229 -6.54 -1.51 -16.92
C PRO A 229 -5.53 -2.26 -17.78
N GLY A 230 -5.16 -1.70 -18.94
CA GLY A 230 -4.11 -2.27 -19.80
C GLY A 230 -2.68 -2.07 -19.24
N SER A 231 -2.53 -1.50 -18.04
CA SER A 231 -1.27 -1.35 -17.31
C SER A 231 -0.92 -2.66 -16.57
N HIS A 232 0.37 -2.78 -16.17
CA HIS A 232 0.85 -3.90 -15.36
C HIS A 232 1.17 -3.47 -13.92
N ASP A 233 0.51 -2.42 -13.44
CA ASP A 233 0.69 -1.84 -12.12
C ASP A 233 -0.14 -2.55 -11.04
N GLU A 234 -0.09 -2.03 -9.82
CA GLU A 234 -0.82 -2.54 -8.65
C GLU A 234 -2.33 -2.48 -8.86
N VAL A 235 -2.82 -1.51 -9.63
CA VAL A 235 -4.26 -1.33 -9.89
C VAL A 235 -4.77 -2.41 -10.84
N ALA A 236 -4.00 -2.77 -11.87
CA ALA A 236 -4.33 -3.87 -12.77
C ALA A 236 -4.32 -5.22 -12.03
N ARG A 237 -3.37 -5.41 -11.10
CA ARG A 237 -3.33 -6.61 -10.23
C ARG A 237 -4.55 -6.69 -9.33
N LEU A 238 -4.93 -5.57 -8.70
CA LEU A 238 -6.16 -5.50 -7.89
C LEU A 238 -7.41 -5.86 -8.72
N ALA A 239 -7.53 -5.33 -9.94
CA ALA A 239 -8.66 -5.65 -10.81
C ALA A 239 -8.75 -7.16 -11.13
N ARG A 240 -7.61 -7.80 -11.44
CA ARG A 240 -7.56 -9.25 -11.70
C ARG A 240 -7.95 -10.07 -10.49
N THR A 241 -7.35 -9.81 -9.32
CA THR A 241 -7.70 -10.52 -8.08
C THR A 241 -9.18 -10.34 -7.71
N THR A 242 -9.73 -9.13 -7.96
CA THR A 242 -11.16 -8.88 -7.78
C THR A 242 -12.00 -9.72 -8.73
N ASN A 243 -11.63 -9.83 -10.02
CA ASN A 243 -12.33 -10.66 -10.99
C ASN A 243 -12.23 -12.16 -10.68
N GLU A 244 -11.07 -12.64 -10.20
CA GLU A 244 -10.89 -14.01 -9.72
C GLU A 244 -11.82 -14.32 -8.54
N THR A 245 -11.92 -13.38 -7.59
CA THR A 245 -12.84 -13.51 -6.45
C THR A 245 -14.30 -13.54 -6.89
N LEU A 246 -14.68 -12.68 -7.85
CA LEU A 246 -16.04 -12.67 -8.42
C LEU A 246 -16.35 -13.99 -9.13
N THR A 247 -15.40 -14.55 -9.88
CA THR A 247 -15.57 -15.86 -10.55
C THR A 247 -15.78 -16.98 -9.53
N ALA A 248 -15.00 -16.99 -8.46
CA ALA A 248 -15.19 -17.98 -7.38
C ALA A 248 -16.54 -17.83 -6.68
N LEU A 249 -16.99 -16.59 -6.45
CA LEU A 249 -18.30 -16.30 -5.85
C LEU A 249 -19.45 -16.73 -6.78
N GLU A 250 -19.38 -16.38 -8.06
CA GLU A 250 -20.38 -16.80 -9.07
C GLU A 250 -20.53 -18.32 -9.10
N ALA A 251 -19.41 -19.06 -9.20
CA ALA A 251 -19.40 -20.51 -9.16
C ALA A 251 -19.96 -21.08 -7.85
N SER A 252 -19.76 -20.41 -6.73
CA SER A 252 -20.30 -20.82 -5.43
C SER A 252 -21.81 -20.62 -5.36
N VAL A 253 -22.31 -19.47 -5.81
CA VAL A 253 -23.76 -19.18 -5.84
C VAL A 253 -24.49 -20.12 -6.81
N GLU A 254 -23.89 -20.41 -7.96
CA GLU A 254 -24.49 -21.32 -8.94
C GLU A 254 -24.57 -22.74 -8.39
N ARG A 255 -23.52 -23.25 -7.73
CA ARG A 255 -23.56 -24.54 -7.03
C ARG A 255 -24.63 -24.57 -5.94
N GLN A 256 -24.79 -23.47 -5.19
CA GLN A 256 -25.83 -23.38 -4.16
C GLN A 256 -27.24 -23.39 -4.77
N ARG A 257 -27.46 -22.68 -5.90
CA ARG A 257 -28.74 -22.70 -6.62
C ARG A 257 -29.09 -24.10 -7.14
N ALA A 258 -28.13 -24.75 -7.77
CA ALA A 258 -28.32 -26.13 -8.26
C ALA A 258 -28.66 -27.05 -7.09
N PHE A 259 -27.94 -27.01 -5.98
CA PHE A 259 -28.22 -27.80 -4.78
C PHE A 259 -29.65 -27.59 -4.24
N VAL A 260 -30.11 -26.32 -4.15
CA VAL A 260 -31.49 -26.03 -3.67
C VAL A 260 -32.54 -26.54 -4.65
N ALA A 261 -32.30 -26.43 -5.95
CA ALA A 261 -33.19 -26.95 -6.97
C ALA A 261 -33.31 -28.47 -6.89
N ASP A 262 -32.18 -29.18 -6.85
CA ASP A 262 -32.12 -30.63 -6.80
C ASP A 262 -32.73 -31.17 -5.49
N ALA A 263 -32.40 -30.57 -4.34
CA ALA A 263 -33.01 -30.90 -3.04
C ALA A 263 -34.55 -30.74 -3.08
N SER A 264 -35.04 -29.66 -3.73
CA SER A 264 -36.46 -29.38 -3.86
C SER A 264 -37.16 -30.47 -4.72
N HIS A 265 -36.49 -30.94 -5.78
CA HIS A 265 -37.02 -32.00 -6.63
C HIS A 265 -37.04 -33.34 -5.88
N GLU A 266 -35.97 -33.71 -5.18
CA GLU A 266 -35.86 -34.99 -4.45
C GLU A 266 -36.78 -35.04 -3.21
N LEU A 267 -37.12 -33.90 -2.61
CA LEU A 267 -38.11 -33.83 -1.52
C LEU A 267 -39.54 -33.90 -2.05
N ARG A 268 -39.84 -33.32 -3.21
CA ARG A 268 -41.20 -33.24 -3.73
C ARG A 268 -41.79 -34.60 -4.08
N SER A 269 -40.98 -35.51 -4.64
CA SER A 269 -41.41 -36.86 -5.08
C SER A 269 -41.95 -37.71 -3.92
N PRO A 270 -41.17 -37.97 -2.86
CA PRO A 270 -41.68 -38.81 -1.74
C PRO A 270 -42.81 -38.15 -0.96
N VAL A 271 -42.80 -36.80 -0.85
CA VAL A 271 -43.93 -36.05 -0.24
C VAL A 271 -45.21 -36.23 -1.06
N ALA A 272 -45.13 -36.18 -2.40
CA ALA A 272 -46.29 -36.41 -3.26
C ALA A 272 -46.77 -37.88 -3.19
N SER A 273 -45.86 -38.88 -3.16
CA SER A 273 -46.18 -40.29 -2.97
C SER A 273 -46.92 -40.51 -1.64
N LEU A 274 -46.32 -40.07 -0.54
CA LEU A 274 -46.92 -40.20 0.80
C LEU A 274 -48.29 -39.50 0.88
N ARG A 275 -48.44 -38.33 0.30
CA ARG A 275 -49.72 -37.64 0.24
C ARG A 275 -50.77 -38.43 -0.52
N THR A 276 -50.40 -39.00 -1.69
CA THR A 276 -51.32 -39.82 -2.49
C THR A 276 -51.72 -41.10 -1.74
N GLN A 277 -50.78 -41.79 -1.08
CA GLN A 277 -51.06 -42.94 -0.26
C GLN A 277 -52.04 -42.62 0.88
N LEU A 278 -51.84 -41.53 1.56
CA LEU A 278 -52.73 -41.08 2.66
C LEU A 278 -54.11 -40.62 2.13
N GLU A 279 -54.18 -39.94 0.99
CA GLU A 279 -55.47 -39.57 0.36
C GLU A 279 -56.27 -40.80 -0.10
N VAL A 280 -55.60 -41.80 -0.69
CA VAL A 280 -56.22 -43.09 -1.06
C VAL A 280 -56.66 -43.86 0.17
N GLY A 281 -55.81 -43.98 1.17
CA GLY A 281 -56.14 -44.67 2.43
C GLY A 281 -57.28 -44.00 3.22
N ALA A 282 -57.40 -42.68 3.12
CA ALA A 282 -58.51 -41.93 3.72
C ALA A 282 -59.87 -42.22 3.02
N ALA A 283 -59.82 -42.40 1.68
CA ALA A 283 -61.03 -42.74 0.89
C ALA A 283 -61.33 -44.22 0.90
N HIS A 284 -60.31 -45.06 0.98
CA HIS A 284 -60.36 -46.54 0.93
C HIS A 284 -59.41 -47.13 1.97
N PRO A 285 -59.85 -47.27 3.24
CA PRO A 285 -59.01 -47.75 4.34
C PRO A 285 -58.41 -49.12 4.13
N GLU A 286 -59.05 -49.99 3.36
CA GLU A 286 -58.58 -51.30 2.96
C GLU A 286 -57.36 -51.27 2.01
N LEU A 287 -57.08 -50.16 1.37
CA LEU A 287 -55.92 -49.98 0.47
C LEU A 287 -54.76 -49.21 1.14
N LEU A 288 -54.89 -48.85 2.42
CA LEU A 288 -53.87 -48.14 3.14
C LEU A 288 -52.68 -49.03 3.42
N ASP A 289 -51.57 -48.75 2.77
CA ASP A 289 -50.28 -49.37 3.06
C ASP A 289 -49.52 -48.53 4.10
N LEU A 290 -49.72 -48.90 5.39
CA LEU A 290 -49.06 -48.24 6.49
C LEU A 290 -47.56 -48.50 6.52
N ASP A 291 -47.13 -49.66 6.14
CA ASP A 291 -45.70 -50.04 6.15
C ASP A 291 -44.96 -49.22 5.09
N GLY A 292 -45.49 -49.13 3.87
CA GLY A 292 -44.94 -48.28 2.82
C GLY A 292 -44.95 -46.82 3.15
N ALA A 293 -46.01 -46.33 3.84
CA ALA A 293 -46.04 -44.94 4.30
C ALA A 293 -44.97 -44.64 5.39
N VAL A 294 -44.72 -45.56 6.28
CA VAL A 294 -43.62 -45.46 7.28
C VAL A 294 -42.27 -45.49 6.60
N GLU A 295 -42.06 -46.34 5.60
CA GLU A 295 -40.84 -46.37 4.82
C GLU A 295 -40.58 -45.04 4.11
N ASP A 296 -41.57 -44.43 3.49
CA ASP A 296 -41.47 -43.12 2.84
C ASP A 296 -41.11 -42.01 3.86
N VAL A 297 -41.68 -42.04 5.07
CA VAL A 297 -41.32 -41.08 6.15
C VAL A 297 -39.86 -41.26 6.60
N VAL A 298 -39.41 -42.48 6.80
CA VAL A 298 -38.00 -42.80 7.19
C VAL A 298 -37.04 -42.34 6.09
N ARG A 299 -37.41 -42.55 4.83
CA ARG A 299 -36.63 -42.06 3.67
C ARG A 299 -36.53 -40.55 3.65
N LEU A 300 -37.64 -39.81 3.89
CA LEU A 300 -37.66 -38.35 4.01
C LEU A 300 -36.80 -37.85 5.18
N GLN A 301 -36.85 -38.53 6.33
CA GLN A 301 -35.99 -38.17 7.47
C GLN A 301 -34.50 -38.30 7.13
N ARG A 302 -34.10 -39.40 6.49
CA ARG A 302 -32.72 -39.62 6.05
C ARG A 302 -32.29 -38.54 5.06
N LEU A 303 -33.12 -38.25 4.05
CA LEU A 303 -32.82 -37.19 3.06
C LEU A 303 -32.65 -35.82 3.73
N ALA A 304 -33.53 -35.46 4.67
CA ALA A 304 -33.42 -34.21 5.42
C ALA A 304 -32.12 -34.14 6.25
N ALA A 305 -31.74 -35.25 6.91
CA ALA A 305 -30.50 -35.35 7.68
C ALA A 305 -29.26 -35.20 6.77
N ASP A 306 -29.27 -35.83 5.59
CA ASP A 306 -28.20 -35.75 4.60
C ASP A 306 -28.04 -34.32 4.06
N LEU A 307 -29.16 -33.64 3.75
CA LEU A 307 -29.15 -32.23 3.31
C LEU A 307 -28.62 -31.30 4.38
N LEU A 308 -29.01 -31.48 5.65
CA LEU A 308 -28.52 -30.72 6.79
C LEU A 308 -27.02 -30.94 7.01
N LEU A 309 -26.54 -32.18 6.88
CA LEU A 309 -25.11 -32.46 6.98
C LEU A 309 -24.33 -31.78 5.86
N LEU A 310 -24.78 -31.89 4.61
CA LEU A 310 -24.14 -31.20 3.47
C LEU A 310 -24.11 -29.70 3.68
N ALA A 311 -25.19 -29.08 4.16
CA ALA A 311 -25.22 -27.65 4.46
C ALA A 311 -24.19 -27.23 5.52
N ARG A 312 -24.02 -28.04 6.60
CA ARG A 312 -22.97 -27.83 7.61
C ARG A 312 -21.57 -28.03 7.05
N LEU A 313 -21.40 -29.04 6.23
CA LEU A 313 -20.15 -29.29 5.53
C LEU A 313 -19.82 -28.11 4.61
N ASP A 314 -20.75 -27.57 3.84
CA ASP A 314 -20.53 -26.38 2.97
C ASP A 314 -20.24 -25.10 3.76
N ALA A 315 -20.83 -24.94 4.96
CA ALA A 315 -20.54 -23.83 5.87
C ALA A 315 -19.14 -23.84 6.50
N GLY A 316 -18.34 -24.88 6.24
CA GLY A 316 -16.97 -24.96 6.73
C GLY A 316 -16.83 -25.41 8.18
N GLU A 317 -17.89 -25.97 8.80
CA GLU A 317 -17.80 -26.54 10.14
C GLU A 317 -16.73 -27.64 10.16
N ARG A 318 -15.69 -27.45 10.97
CA ARG A 318 -14.66 -28.45 11.19
C ARG A 318 -15.25 -29.63 11.96
N PRO A 319 -14.79 -30.90 11.72
CA PRO A 319 -15.20 -32.00 12.54
C PRO A 319 -14.96 -31.67 14.02
N THR A 320 -16.02 -31.61 14.80
CA THR A 320 -15.92 -31.45 16.25
C THR A 320 -15.53 -32.80 16.86
N GLY A 321 -14.26 -32.99 17.16
CA GLY A 321 -13.76 -34.18 17.85
C GLY A 321 -12.28 -34.41 17.49
N GLU A 322 -11.38 -34.01 18.39
CA GLU A 322 -9.97 -34.43 18.39
C GLU A 322 -9.78 -35.82 19.03
N THR A 323 -10.89 -36.50 19.36
CA THR A 323 -10.83 -37.80 20.03
C THR A 323 -10.49 -38.87 18.99
N PRO A 324 -9.47 -39.69 19.21
CA PRO A 324 -9.14 -40.78 18.30
C PRO A 324 -10.33 -41.75 18.16
N VAL A 325 -10.72 -42.02 16.92
CA VAL A 325 -11.78 -42.98 16.60
C VAL A 325 -11.15 -44.30 16.17
N ALA A 326 -11.38 -45.38 16.93
CA ALA A 326 -10.95 -46.72 16.57
C ALA A 326 -11.84 -47.24 15.44
N LEU A 327 -11.30 -47.34 14.21
CA LEU A 327 -12.05 -47.71 13.02
C LEU A 327 -12.52 -49.17 13.05
N ASP A 328 -11.73 -50.08 13.62
CA ASP A 328 -12.10 -51.47 13.80
C ASP A 328 -13.32 -51.66 14.74
N ALA A 329 -13.36 -50.88 15.81
CA ALA A 329 -14.49 -50.87 16.72
C ALA A 329 -15.73 -50.25 16.06
N LEU A 330 -15.55 -49.17 15.31
CA LEU A 330 -16.61 -48.51 14.54
C LEU A 330 -17.23 -49.47 13.52
N VAL A 331 -16.40 -50.18 12.73
CA VAL A 331 -16.88 -51.17 11.74
C VAL A 331 -17.69 -52.26 12.41
N ARG A 332 -17.16 -52.88 13.48
CA ARG A 332 -17.88 -53.94 14.18
C ARG A 332 -19.22 -53.49 14.79
N GLU A 333 -19.26 -52.29 15.35
CA GLU A 333 -20.48 -51.73 15.94
C GLU A 333 -21.54 -51.41 14.86
N GLU A 334 -21.16 -50.76 13.78
CA GLU A 334 -22.07 -50.42 12.69
C GLU A 334 -22.62 -51.68 12.00
N LEU A 335 -21.76 -52.66 11.75
CA LEU A 335 -22.22 -53.95 11.17
C LEU A 335 -23.11 -54.75 12.12
N ALA A 336 -22.85 -54.72 13.44
CA ALA A 336 -23.69 -55.41 14.43
C ALA A 336 -25.10 -54.82 14.58
N GLN A 337 -25.30 -53.56 14.26
CA GLN A 337 -26.60 -52.87 14.29
C GLN A 337 -27.47 -53.18 13.06
N ARG A 338 -26.90 -53.78 12.03
CA ARG A 338 -27.60 -54.09 10.77
C ARG A 338 -28.42 -55.36 10.92
N VAL A 339 -29.75 -55.29 10.80
CA VAL A 339 -30.67 -56.38 11.06
C VAL A 339 -31.16 -57.11 9.79
N ALA A 340 -31.08 -56.42 8.62
CA ALA A 340 -31.69 -56.89 7.38
C ALA A 340 -30.80 -56.67 6.15
N ASP A 341 -29.55 -57.13 6.21
CA ASP A 341 -28.67 -57.09 5.05
C ASP A 341 -29.11 -58.08 3.97
N ARG A 342 -29.18 -57.61 2.71
CA ARG A 342 -29.61 -58.42 1.57
C ARG A 342 -28.61 -59.55 1.26
N VAL A 343 -27.32 -59.28 1.43
CA VAL A 343 -26.21 -60.22 1.24
C VAL A 343 -25.29 -60.20 2.48
N PRO A 344 -24.58 -61.27 2.80
CA PRO A 344 -23.70 -61.33 3.96
C PRO A 344 -22.54 -60.30 3.83
N VAL A 345 -22.24 -59.63 4.94
CA VAL A 345 -21.08 -58.73 5.06
C VAL A 345 -19.99 -59.45 5.87
N ARG A 346 -18.77 -59.45 5.35
CA ARG A 346 -17.59 -59.97 6.04
C ARG A 346 -16.68 -58.81 6.41
N ASP A 347 -16.18 -58.79 7.64
CA ASP A 347 -15.23 -57.78 8.09
C ASP A 347 -13.86 -58.37 8.42
N GLU A 348 -12.82 -57.68 8.03
CA GLU A 348 -11.42 -57.97 8.36
C GLU A 348 -10.77 -56.62 8.81
N ALA A 349 -11.05 -56.23 10.06
CA ALA A 349 -10.63 -54.93 10.56
C ALA A 349 -9.45 -55.04 11.53
N ALA A 350 -8.29 -54.54 11.12
CA ALA A 350 -7.15 -54.35 12.01
C ALA A 350 -7.37 -53.11 12.92
N PRO A 351 -6.83 -53.10 14.15
CA PRO A 351 -6.98 -52.03 15.08
C PRO A 351 -6.21 -50.79 14.57
N VAL A 352 -6.92 -49.77 14.11
CA VAL A 352 -6.37 -48.49 13.62
C VAL A 352 -7.24 -47.35 14.12
N ALA A 353 -6.61 -46.29 14.64
CA ALA A 353 -7.31 -45.10 15.11
C ALA A 353 -7.01 -43.90 14.24
N VAL A 354 -8.02 -43.05 14.02
CA VAL A 354 -7.92 -41.81 13.26
C VAL A 354 -8.50 -40.63 14.06
N PRO A 355 -7.95 -39.44 13.95
CA PRO A 355 -8.58 -38.24 14.52
C PRO A 355 -9.83 -37.87 13.73
N GLY A 356 -10.95 -37.58 14.41
CA GLY A 356 -12.14 -37.14 13.69
C GLY A 356 -13.45 -37.32 14.45
N SER A 357 -14.55 -37.08 13.74
CA SER A 357 -15.90 -37.24 14.28
C SER A 357 -16.41 -38.65 14.07
N ARG A 358 -16.63 -39.39 15.19
CA ARG A 358 -17.18 -40.74 15.14
C ARG A 358 -18.49 -40.80 14.35
N GLY A 359 -19.41 -39.84 14.55
CA GLY A 359 -20.71 -39.84 13.86
C GLY A 359 -20.58 -39.64 12.35
N GLN A 360 -19.65 -38.75 11.92
CA GLN A 360 -19.41 -38.55 10.49
C GLN A 360 -18.75 -39.77 9.83
N LEU A 361 -17.80 -40.41 10.52
CA LEU A 361 -17.14 -41.62 10.03
C LEU A 361 -18.10 -42.84 9.99
N ALA A 362 -19.00 -42.97 10.99
CA ALA A 362 -20.09 -43.95 10.98
C ALA A 362 -21.02 -43.76 9.78
N GLN A 363 -21.37 -42.50 9.46
CA GLN A 363 -22.20 -42.19 8.29
C GLN A 363 -21.49 -42.51 6.97
N VAL A 364 -20.18 -42.27 6.87
CA VAL A 364 -19.39 -42.67 5.69
C VAL A 364 -19.45 -44.19 5.52
N LEU A 365 -19.17 -44.94 6.58
CA LEU A 365 -19.22 -46.41 6.54
C LEU A 365 -20.61 -46.90 6.16
N GLY A 366 -21.67 -46.37 6.79
CA GLY A 366 -23.05 -46.71 6.47
C GLY A 366 -23.38 -46.46 4.98
N ASN A 367 -23.01 -45.27 4.44
CA ASN A 367 -23.24 -44.97 3.05
C ASN A 367 -22.50 -45.91 2.09
N LEU A 368 -21.25 -46.29 2.40
CA LEU A 368 -20.48 -47.21 1.58
C LEU A 368 -21.05 -48.62 1.64
N VAL A 369 -21.41 -49.10 2.83
CA VAL A 369 -22.00 -50.47 3.01
C VAL A 369 -23.40 -50.51 2.38
N ASP A 370 -24.25 -49.52 2.55
CA ASP A 370 -25.56 -49.42 1.91
C ASP A 370 -25.46 -49.43 0.38
N ASN A 371 -24.47 -48.73 -0.15
CA ASN A 371 -24.20 -48.74 -1.58
C ASN A 371 -23.74 -50.12 -2.06
N ALA A 372 -22.81 -50.75 -1.34
CA ALA A 372 -22.34 -52.11 -1.62
C ALA A 372 -23.49 -53.13 -1.51
N GLN A 373 -24.33 -53.10 -0.49
CA GLN A 373 -25.50 -53.97 -0.31
C GLN A 373 -26.49 -53.84 -1.49
N ARG A 374 -26.65 -52.66 -2.03
CA ARG A 374 -27.56 -52.41 -3.15
C ARG A 374 -27.05 -53.04 -4.46
N HIS A 375 -25.75 -53.00 -4.69
CA HIS A 375 -25.13 -53.41 -5.95
C HIS A 375 -24.50 -54.81 -5.91
N ALA A 376 -24.19 -55.37 -4.76
CA ALA A 376 -23.61 -56.69 -4.62
C ALA A 376 -24.50 -57.80 -5.22
N ARG A 377 -23.92 -58.91 -5.67
CA ARG A 377 -24.62 -60.12 -6.10
C ARG A 377 -24.77 -61.11 -4.95
N SER A 378 -23.67 -61.42 -4.24
CA SER A 378 -23.63 -62.45 -3.24
C SER A 378 -22.95 -62.07 -1.92
N GLY A 379 -22.16 -60.99 -1.88
CA GLY A 379 -21.46 -60.58 -0.66
C GLY A 379 -20.77 -59.24 -0.73
N VAL A 380 -20.55 -58.68 0.47
CA VAL A 380 -19.81 -57.44 0.70
C VAL A 380 -18.65 -57.74 1.63
N ARG A 381 -17.49 -57.14 1.39
CA ARG A 381 -16.32 -57.21 2.27
C ARG A 381 -15.94 -55.84 2.74
N VAL A 382 -15.68 -55.67 4.03
CA VAL A 382 -15.17 -54.46 4.67
C VAL A 382 -13.81 -54.79 5.27
N THR A 383 -12.76 -54.04 4.86
CA THR A 383 -11.43 -54.24 5.41
C THR A 383 -10.91 -52.91 5.99
N VAL A 384 -10.19 -53.00 7.11
CA VAL A 384 -9.46 -51.86 7.71
C VAL A 384 -8.01 -52.29 7.90
N ARG A 385 -7.08 -51.50 7.39
CA ARG A 385 -5.65 -51.72 7.55
C ARG A 385 -4.90 -50.44 7.71
N GLU A 386 -3.69 -50.50 8.23
CA GLU A 386 -2.75 -49.38 8.29
C GLU A 386 -1.74 -49.47 7.14
N GLU A 387 -1.57 -48.39 6.42
CA GLU A 387 -0.56 -48.24 5.37
C GLU A 387 0.30 -46.99 5.64
N GLY A 388 1.41 -47.16 6.35
CA GLY A 388 2.27 -46.08 6.77
C GLY A 388 1.54 -45.06 7.63
N ARG A 389 1.33 -43.85 7.14
CA ARG A 389 0.57 -42.80 7.87
C ARG A 389 -0.94 -42.80 7.59
N TRP A 390 -1.45 -43.78 6.89
CA TRP A 390 -2.84 -43.84 6.46
C TRP A 390 -3.57 -45.02 7.06
N ALA A 391 -4.72 -44.73 7.61
CA ALA A 391 -5.74 -45.76 7.84
C ALA A 391 -6.52 -45.93 6.53
N VAL A 392 -6.60 -47.13 6.04
CA VAL A 392 -7.30 -47.46 4.80
C VAL A 392 -8.50 -48.32 5.17
N LEU A 393 -9.71 -47.84 4.90
CA LEU A 393 -10.96 -48.59 5.00
C LEU A 393 -11.46 -48.85 3.58
N GLU A 394 -11.68 -50.13 3.27
CA GLU A 394 -12.17 -50.58 1.98
C GLU A 394 -13.53 -51.29 2.14
N VAL A 395 -14.45 -50.96 1.24
CA VAL A 395 -15.73 -51.65 1.08
C VAL A 395 -15.80 -52.16 -0.34
N ALA A 396 -15.80 -53.48 -0.49
CA ALA A 396 -15.84 -54.17 -1.78
C ALA A 396 -17.15 -54.92 -1.95
N ASP A 397 -17.73 -54.86 -3.12
CA ASP A 397 -18.85 -55.67 -3.58
C ASP A 397 -18.48 -56.55 -4.79
N ASP A 398 -19.26 -57.55 -5.07
CA ASP A 398 -19.15 -58.44 -6.21
C ASP A 398 -20.17 -58.14 -7.33
N GLY A 399 -20.62 -56.89 -7.42
CA GLY A 399 -21.63 -56.41 -8.36
C GLY A 399 -21.14 -56.22 -9.80
N ALA A 400 -21.73 -55.24 -10.48
CA ALA A 400 -21.35 -54.88 -11.84
C ALA A 400 -20.10 -53.97 -11.88
N GLY A 401 -19.72 -53.37 -10.75
CA GLY A 401 -18.65 -52.37 -10.66
C GLY A 401 -19.05 -50.98 -11.19
N VAL A 402 -18.08 -50.09 -11.26
CA VAL A 402 -18.27 -48.75 -11.77
C VAL A 402 -17.40 -48.51 -13.03
N PRO A 403 -18.00 -48.17 -14.16
CA PRO A 403 -17.25 -47.86 -15.39
C PRO A 403 -16.22 -46.74 -15.13
N GLU A 404 -15.06 -46.84 -15.75
CA GLU A 404 -13.96 -45.90 -15.52
C GLU A 404 -14.35 -44.44 -15.78
N ALA A 405 -15.12 -44.17 -16.82
CA ALA A 405 -15.61 -42.84 -17.16
C ALA A 405 -16.57 -42.25 -16.11
N GLU A 406 -17.20 -43.07 -15.27
CA GLU A 406 -18.18 -42.66 -14.27
C GLU A 406 -17.60 -42.53 -12.86
N ARG A 407 -16.35 -43.01 -12.63
CA ARG A 407 -15.74 -43.09 -11.29
C ARG A 407 -15.64 -41.77 -10.54
N GLU A 408 -15.45 -40.67 -11.19
CA GLU A 408 -15.46 -39.33 -10.57
C GLU A 408 -16.90 -38.82 -10.39
N ARG A 409 -17.77 -39.06 -11.37
CA ARG A 409 -19.14 -38.56 -11.38
C ARG A 409 -20.04 -39.15 -10.31
N ILE A 410 -19.81 -40.40 -9.87
CA ILE A 410 -20.63 -41.02 -8.83
C ILE A 410 -20.51 -40.34 -7.46
N PHE A 411 -19.51 -39.51 -7.26
CA PHE A 411 -19.31 -38.69 -6.05
C PHE A 411 -19.93 -37.29 -6.17
N GLU A 412 -20.52 -36.94 -7.32
CA GLU A 412 -21.27 -35.70 -7.46
C GLU A 412 -22.65 -35.85 -6.81
N ARG A 413 -23.18 -34.74 -6.28
CA ARG A 413 -24.46 -34.74 -5.57
C ARG A 413 -25.60 -35.05 -6.54
N PHE A 414 -26.55 -35.87 -6.12
CA PHE A 414 -27.74 -36.31 -6.87
C PHE A 414 -27.44 -37.10 -8.16
N VAL A 415 -26.20 -37.52 -8.37
CA VAL A 415 -25.83 -38.34 -9.54
C VAL A 415 -26.19 -39.79 -9.29
N ARG A 416 -26.86 -40.41 -10.29
CA ARG A 416 -27.21 -41.82 -10.33
C ARG A 416 -26.89 -42.35 -11.73
N LEU A 417 -26.28 -43.56 -11.82
CA LEU A 417 -26.04 -44.19 -13.10
C LEU A 417 -27.38 -44.70 -13.70
N ASP A 418 -27.52 -44.63 -15.04
CA ASP A 418 -28.81 -44.87 -15.72
C ASP A 418 -29.47 -46.22 -15.43
N ASP A 419 -28.70 -47.25 -15.17
CA ASP A 419 -29.21 -48.58 -14.80
C ASP A 419 -29.91 -48.62 -13.44
N ALA A 420 -29.69 -47.62 -12.57
CA ALA A 420 -30.31 -47.51 -11.26
C ALA A 420 -31.62 -46.68 -11.26
N ARG A 421 -31.94 -45.97 -12.35
CA ARG A 421 -33.17 -45.17 -12.47
C ARG A 421 -34.46 -45.98 -12.55
N SER A 422 -34.36 -47.25 -12.95
CA SER A 422 -35.53 -48.11 -13.21
C SER A 422 -36.00 -48.91 -12.00
N ARG A 423 -35.36 -48.77 -10.82
CA ARG A 423 -35.78 -49.47 -9.59
C ARG A 423 -36.16 -48.44 -8.53
N ASP A 424 -37.36 -48.55 -7.98
CA ASP A 424 -37.92 -47.61 -6.97
C ASP A 424 -37.13 -47.58 -5.63
N ASP A 425 -36.23 -48.52 -5.38
CA ASP A 425 -35.39 -48.62 -4.18
C ASP A 425 -34.12 -47.78 -4.17
N GLY A 426 -33.96 -46.86 -5.13
CA GLY A 426 -32.74 -45.99 -5.23
C GLY A 426 -32.73 -44.84 -4.25
N GLY A 427 -31.67 -44.70 -3.46
CA GLY A 427 -31.41 -43.52 -2.61
C GLY A 427 -31.25 -42.22 -3.43
N ALA A 428 -31.31 -41.04 -2.76
CA ALA A 428 -31.28 -39.70 -3.36
C ALA A 428 -29.96 -39.31 -4.09
N GLY A 429 -28.97 -40.22 -4.17
CA GLY A 429 -27.67 -39.89 -4.80
C GLY A 429 -26.78 -38.99 -3.97
N LEU A 430 -27.03 -38.89 -2.67
CA LEU A 430 -26.24 -38.04 -1.76
C LEU A 430 -25.18 -38.79 -0.96
N GLY A 431 -25.36 -40.09 -0.70
CA GLY A 431 -24.52 -40.87 0.22
C GLY A 431 -23.03 -40.87 -0.15
N LEU A 432 -22.69 -41.13 -1.43
CA LEU A 432 -21.30 -41.12 -1.90
C LEU A 432 -20.70 -39.71 -1.90
N ALA A 433 -21.47 -38.69 -2.23
CA ALA A 433 -21.04 -37.29 -2.16
C ALA A 433 -20.71 -36.89 -0.70
N ILE A 434 -21.59 -37.22 0.23
CA ILE A 434 -21.36 -37.04 1.68
C ILE A 434 -20.09 -37.77 2.13
N ALA A 435 -19.93 -39.03 1.72
CA ALA A 435 -18.76 -39.81 2.10
C ALA A 435 -17.45 -39.17 1.61
N ARG A 436 -17.43 -38.64 0.39
CA ARG A 436 -16.28 -37.93 -0.16
C ARG A 436 -16.03 -36.61 0.56
N ASP A 437 -17.05 -35.77 0.79
CA ASP A 437 -16.94 -34.51 1.50
C ASP A 437 -16.41 -34.70 2.93
N VAL A 438 -16.90 -35.71 3.65
CA VAL A 438 -16.41 -36.07 4.98
C VAL A 438 -14.96 -36.54 4.91
N ALA A 439 -14.59 -37.40 3.95
CA ALA A 439 -13.22 -37.89 3.77
C ALA A 439 -12.24 -36.72 3.58
N VAL A 440 -12.55 -35.77 2.67
CA VAL A 440 -11.73 -34.58 2.39
C VAL A 440 -11.57 -33.71 3.64
N ARG A 441 -12.63 -33.52 4.43
CA ARG A 441 -12.58 -32.71 5.67
C ARG A 441 -11.77 -33.35 6.79
N HIS A 442 -11.64 -34.67 6.79
CA HIS A 442 -10.72 -35.37 7.67
C HIS A 442 -9.28 -35.45 7.12
N GLY A 443 -8.98 -34.70 6.07
CA GLY A 443 -7.65 -34.68 5.44
C GLY A 443 -7.33 -35.94 4.65
N GLY A 444 -8.36 -36.72 4.30
CA GLY A 444 -8.28 -37.99 3.58
C GLY A 444 -8.78 -37.90 2.14
N THR A 445 -8.96 -39.07 1.54
CA THR A 445 -9.49 -39.24 0.17
C THR A 445 -10.44 -40.42 0.11
N LEU A 446 -11.44 -40.34 -0.77
CA LEU A 446 -12.31 -41.48 -1.13
C LEU A 446 -12.22 -41.69 -2.64
N ALA A 447 -11.92 -42.92 -3.03
CA ALA A 447 -11.82 -43.31 -4.44
C ALA A 447 -12.56 -44.63 -4.69
N VAL A 448 -12.92 -44.88 -5.95
CA VAL A 448 -13.48 -46.17 -6.36
C VAL A 448 -12.57 -46.87 -7.35
N ARG A 449 -12.42 -48.18 -7.18
CA ARG A 449 -11.63 -49.04 -8.05
C ARG A 449 -12.44 -50.29 -8.40
N THR A 450 -11.91 -51.14 -9.26
CA THR A 450 -12.47 -52.45 -9.53
C THR A 450 -12.05 -53.40 -8.41
N ALA A 451 -12.99 -54.08 -7.78
CA ALA A 451 -12.70 -55.10 -6.78
C ALA A 451 -12.00 -56.33 -7.39
N PRO A 452 -11.12 -57.04 -6.68
CA PRO A 452 -10.45 -58.27 -7.19
C PRO A 452 -11.43 -59.39 -7.62
N GLU A 453 -12.61 -59.41 -7.02
CA GLU A 453 -13.66 -60.39 -7.27
C GLU A 453 -14.66 -59.93 -8.38
N GLY A 454 -14.36 -58.84 -9.07
CA GLY A 454 -15.30 -58.06 -9.87
C GLY A 454 -16.08 -57.10 -8.99
N GLY A 455 -16.90 -56.21 -9.53
CA GLY A 455 -17.65 -55.24 -8.72
C GLY A 455 -16.87 -53.98 -8.38
N ALA A 456 -17.35 -53.21 -7.38
CA ALA A 456 -16.72 -51.97 -6.96
C ALA A 456 -15.96 -52.11 -5.65
N LEU A 457 -14.81 -51.44 -5.55
CA LEU A 457 -14.01 -51.28 -4.34
C LEU A 457 -13.95 -49.80 -4.00
N PHE A 458 -14.61 -49.37 -2.95
CA PHE A 458 -14.51 -48.02 -2.40
C PHE A 458 -13.39 -47.98 -1.36
N GLU A 459 -12.36 -47.18 -1.62
CA GLU A 459 -11.17 -47.02 -0.76
C GLU A 459 -11.19 -45.66 -0.10
N LEU A 460 -11.39 -45.61 1.21
CA LEU A 460 -11.27 -44.44 2.07
C LEU A 460 -9.91 -44.44 2.74
N ARG A 461 -9.13 -43.38 2.54
CA ARG A 461 -7.83 -43.16 3.19
C ARG A 461 -7.94 -41.98 4.13
N LEU A 462 -7.60 -42.17 5.39
CA LEU A 462 -7.60 -41.15 6.44
C LEU A 462 -6.21 -41.08 7.11
N PRO A 463 -5.71 -39.88 7.50
CA PRO A 463 -4.45 -39.82 8.22
C PRO A 463 -4.60 -40.38 9.63
N THR A 464 -3.61 -41.18 10.10
CA THR A 464 -3.59 -41.79 11.43
C THR A 464 -3.22 -40.82 12.56
N GLY A 465 -3.02 -39.55 12.23
CA GLY A 465 -2.52 -38.51 13.16
C GLY A 465 -0.99 -38.46 13.21
N PRO A 466 -0.42 -37.44 13.85
CA PRO A 466 1.03 -37.30 13.99
C PRO A 466 1.61 -38.31 14.95
#